data_d414b5a2fd2c10131112b541b4933bbe
#
_entry.id   d414b5a2fd2c10131112b541b4933bbe
#
_cell.length_a   1.000
_cell.length_b   1.000
_cell.length_c   1.000
_cell.angle_alpha   90.00
_cell.angle_beta   90.00
_cell.angle_gamma   90.00
#
_symmetry.space_group_name_H-M   'P 1'
#
loop_
_entity.id
_entity.type
_entity.pdbx_description
1 polymer ?
#
loop_
_entity_poly.entity_id
_entity_poly.type
_entity_poly.pdbx_seq_one_letter_code
_entity_poly.pdbx_strand_id
1 'polypeptide(L)'
;ASSLERTQMVGKQIDAILSEYPEVKTYLGVNGFSIMGGGQLPNAATYFVVLKNWKERAGKEHTAQAVVNRFNGQAYAMIQEAQVFGIIPPAIPGMGNTGGLQLELEDRKSLGPEELQKAVEALLANYHNEPAVASMSSMYQADVPQYF
;
A
#
# COMPACT_ATOMS: atom_id res chain seq x y z
N ALA A 1 1.67 -16.47 7.39
CA ALA A 1 0.76 -15.35 7.74
C ALA A 1 1.37 -14.53 8.86
N SER A 2 1.36 -13.21 8.74
CA SER A 2 1.83 -12.33 9.79
C SER A 2 0.77 -12.25 10.90
N SER A 3 1.19 -12.36 12.16
CA SER A 3 0.29 -12.14 13.30
C SER A 3 0.01 -10.64 13.46
N LEU A 4 -1.07 -10.29 14.15
CA LEU A 4 -1.40 -8.91 14.48
C LEU A 4 -0.24 -8.23 15.25
N GLU A 5 0.46 -8.98 16.10
CA GLU A 5 1.64 -8.49 16.83
C GLU A 5 2.78 -8.07 15.90
N ARG A 6 3.05 -8.85 14.85
CA ARG A 6 4.03 -8.48 13.83
C ARG A 6 3.61 -7.23 13.07
N THR A 7 2.33 -7.14 12.73
CA THR A 7 1.76 -5.94 12.10
C THR A 7 1.93 -4.70 12.99
N GLN A 8 1.73 -4.84 14.30
CA GLN A 8 1.97 -3.76 15.27
C GLN A 8 3.45 -3.37 15.38
N MET A 9 4.38 -4.33 15.27
CA MET A 9 5.82 -4.02 15.27
C MET A 9 6.21 -3.18 14.05
N VAL A 10 5.72 -3.54 12.88
CA VAL A 10 5.89 -2.73 11.66
C VAL A 10 5.23 -1.36 11.82
N GLY A 11 4.05 -1.31 12.45
CA GLY A 11 3.37 -0.05 12.78
C GLY A 11 4.23 0.91 13.59
N LYS A 12 4.95 0.43 14.60
CA LYS A 12 5.89 1.25 15.38
C LYS A 12 7.03 1.82 14.55
N GLN A 13 7.50 1.09 13.55
CA GLN A 13 8.53 1.60 12.62
C GLN A 13 7.96 2.70 11.73
N ILE A 14 6.72 2.54 11.27
CA ILE A 14 6.01 3.57 10.50
C ILE A 14 5.79 4.82 11.37
N ASP A 15 5.38 4.65 12.63
CA ASP A 15 5.20 5.76 13.58
C ASP A 15 6.51 6.54 13.78
N ALA A 16 7.64 5.84 13.92
CA ALA A 16 8.95 6.47 14.04
C ALA A 16 9.29 7.30 12.80
N ILE A 17 9.09 6.76 11.61
CA ILE A 17 9.32 7.48 10.35
C ILE A 17 8.41 8.70 10.25
N LEU A 18 7.11 8.56 10.47
CA LEU A 18 6.14 9.65 10.34
C LEU A 18 6.37 10.78 11.35
N SER A 19 6.87 10.47 12.55
CA SER A 19 7.17 11.46 13.59
C SER A 19 8.31 12.42 13.20
N GLU A 20 9.18 12.02 12.28
CA GLU A 20 10.28 12.84 11.77
C GLU A 20 9.85 13.83 10.66
N TYR A 21 8.62 13.69 10.14
CA TYR A 21 8.14 14.50 9.02
C TYR A 21 7.50 15.82 9.51
N PRO A 22 8.15 16.96 9.29
CA PRO A 22 7.63 18.27 9.71
C PRO A 22 6.32 18.63 9.00
N GLU A 23 6.05 18.04 7.84
CA GLU A 23 4.83 18.24 7.06
C GLU A 23 3.61 17.52 7.64
N VAL A 24 3.82 16.49 8.46
CA VAL A 24 2.73 15.73 9.08
C VAL A 24 2.15 16.52 10.24
N LYS A 25 0.84 16.72 10.21
CA LYS A 25 0.07 17.33 11.31
C LYS A 25 -0.35 16.28 12.33
N THR A 26 -0.92 15.19 11.85
CA THR A 26 -1.38 14.06 12.64
C THR A 26 -1.53 12.82 11.75
N TYR A 27 -1.56 11.67 12.35
CA TYR A 27 -1.88 10.42 11.65
C TYR A 27 -2.63 9.46 12.56
N LEU A 28 -3.34 8.52 11.95
CA LEU A 28 -4.06 7.43 12.60
C LEU A 28 -3.68 6.11 11.93
N GLY A 29 -3.09 5.20 12.68
CA GLY A 29 -2.82 3.82 12.24
C GLY A 29 -3.91 2.85 12.71
N VAL A 30 -4.46 2.09 11.79
CA VAL A 30 -5.45 1.03 12.07
C VAL A 30 -4.82 -0.31 11.72
N ASN A 31 -4.38 -1.04 12.74
CA ASN A 31 -3.82 -2.38 12.57
C ASN A 31 -4.93 -3.41 12.40
N GLY A 32 -4.70 -4.39 11.55
CA GLY A 32 -5.69 -5.43 11.25
C GLY A 32 -6.75 -4.98 10.23
N PHE A 33 -6.51 -3.88 9.51
CA PHE A 33 -7.43 -3.35 8.51
C PHE A 33 -6.70 -2.96 7.23
N SER A 34 -7.25 -3.35 6.09
CA SER A 34 -6.77 -2.97 4.76
C SER A 34 -7.86 -2.26 3.98
N ILE A 35 -7.64 -0.98 3.65
CA ILE A 35 -8.55 -0.24 2.78
C ILE A 35 -8.49 -0.77 1.34
N MET A 36 -7.34 -1.29 0.90
CA MET A 36 -7.18 -1.87 -0.44
C MET A 36 -7.71 -3.29 -0.52
N GLY A 37 -7.56 -4.09 0.55
CA GLY A 37 -8.11 -5.45 0.65
C GLY A 37 -9.57 -5.50 1.05
N GLY A 38 -10.21 -4.35 1.27
CA GLY A 38 -11.66 -4.25 1.49
C GLY A 38 -12.15 -4.72 2.86
N GLY A 39 -11.27 -4.81 3.89
CA GLY A 39 -11.76 -5.26 5.20
C GLY A 39 -10.70 -5.57 6.24
N GLN A 40 -11.09 -6.44 7.18
CA GLN A 40 -10.23 -6.88 8.27
C GLN A 40 -9.22 -7.91 7.77
N LEU A 41 -7.94 -7.58 7.90
CA LEU A 41 -6.82 -8.45 7.56
C LEU A 41 -5.76 -8.34 8.66
N PRO A 42 -5.54 -9.39 9.48
CA PRO A 42 -4.59 -9.34 10.61
C PRO A 42 -3.15 -9.01 10.23
N ASN A 43 -2.78 -9.30 8.98
CA ASN A 43 -1.45 -9.04 8.41
C ASN A 43 -1.36 -7.70 7.67
N ALA A 44 -2.34 -6.82 7.81
CA ALA A 44 -2.36 -5.50 7.17
C ALA A 44 -2.60 -4.38 8.19
N ALA A 45 -2.16 -3.19 7.82
CA ALA A 45 -2.48 -1.96 8.54
C ALA A 45 -2.71 -0.82 7.55
N THR A 46 -3.61 0.08 7.88
CA THR A 46 -3.86 1.29 7.10
C THR A 46 -3.56 2.51 7.95
N TYR A 47 -2.77 3.44 7.40
CA TYR A 47 -2.43 4.71 8.02
C TYR A 47 -3.10 5.85 7.28
N PHE A 48 -3.85 6.66 8.00
CA PHE A 48 -4.42 7.91 7.49
C PHE A 48 -3.55 9.07 7.97
N VAL A 49 -2.82 9.69 7.05
CA VAL A 49 -1.87 10.75 7.36
C VAL A 49 -2.43 12.08 6.91
N VAL A 50 -2.57 13.01 7.84
CA VAL A 50 -3.02 14.39 7.57
C VAL A 50 -1.81 15.31 7.56
N LEU A 51 -1.59 15.97 6.44
CA LEU A 51 -0.53 16.96 6.29
C LEU A 51 -0.97 18.32 6.84
N LYS A 52 0.00 19.14 7.26
CA LYS A 52 -0.22 20.54 7.65
C LYS A 52 -0.80 21.34 6.48
N ASN A 53 -1.31 22.54 6.78
CA ASN A 53 -1.84 23.42 5.75
C ASN A 53 -0.75 23.78 4.73
N TRP A 54 -1.16 24.03 3.50
CA TRP A 54 -0.26 24.37 2.38
C TRP A 54 0.59 25.61 2.65
N LYS A 55 0.08 26.57 3.43
CA LYS A 55 0.81 27.75 3.85
C LYS A 55 1.96 27.44 4.80
N GLU A 56 1.85 26.37 5.57
CA GLU A 56 2.85 25.94 6.57
C GLU A 56 3.90 24.99 5.97
N ARG A 57 3.69 24.52 4.74
CA ARG A 57 4.60 23.63 4.00
C ARG A 57 4.85 24.16 2.59
N ALA A 58 5.31 25.41 2.52
CA ALA A 58 5.69 26.04 1.26
C ALA A 58 6.96 25.38 0.69
N GLY A 59 7.00 25.24 -0.64
CA GLY A 59 8.13 24.63 -1.35
C GLY A 59 7.74 23.35 -2.08
N LYS A 60 8.44 23.05 -3.17
CA LYS A 60 8.16 21.88 -4.01
C LYS A 60 8.44 20.56 -3.28
N GLU A 61 9.42 20.58 -2.38
CA GLU A 61 9.86 19.43 -1.55
C GLU A 61 8.85 19.08 -0.45
N HIS A 62 7.92 19.99 -0.11
CA HIS A 62 6.90 19.80 0.91
C HIS A 62 5.51 19.52 0.33
N THR A 63 5.41 19.31 -0.98
CA THR A 63 4.14 18.88 -1.60
C THR A 63 3.77 17.48 -1.13
N ALA A 64 2.48 17.15 -1.17
CA ALA A 64 2.01 15.80 -0.80
C ALA A 64 2.73 14.71 -1.60
N GLN A 65 2.95 14.95 -2.91
CA GLN A 65 3.67 14.00 -3.77
C GLN A 65 5.13 13.83 -3.34
N ALA A 66 5.82 14.92 -3.03
CA ALA A 66 7.21 14.86 -2.57
C ALA A 66 7.33 14.12 -1.21
N VAL A 67 6.39 14.38 -0.29
CA VAL A 67 6.32 13.68 1.00
C VAL A 67 6.10 12.19 0.81
N VAL A 68 5.14 11.80 -0.03
CA VAL A 68 4.85 10.38 -0.32
C VAL A 68 6.04 9.70 -0.98
N ASN A 69 6.68 10.33 -1.97
CA ASN A 69 7.84 9.75 -2.64
C ASN A 69 9.01 9.54 -1.66
N ARG A 70 9.28 10.51 -0.78
CA ARG A 70 10.30 10.41 0.26
C ARG A 70 9.97 9.31 1.27
N PHE A 71 8.71 9.24 1.72
CA PHE A 71 8.24 8.18 2.61
C PHE A 71 8.41 6.80 1.99
N ASN A 72 8.01 6.61 0.74
CA ASN A 72 8.13 5.33 0.04
C ASN A 72 9.60 4.88 -0.06
N GLY A 73 10.51 5.81 -0.34
CA GLY A 73 11.95 5.52 -0.37
C GLY A 73 12.49 5.11 1.00
N GLN A 74 12.10 5.80 2.07
CA GLN A 74 12.52 5.46 3.44
C GLN A 74 11.90 4.14 3.92
N ALA A 75 10.62 3.94 3.69
CA ALA A 75 9.94 2.71 4.07
C ALA A 75 10.56 1.49 3.38
N TYR A 76 10.85 1.60 2.09
CA TYR A 76 11.53 0.54 1.33
C TYR A 76 12.92 0.20 1.89
N ALA A 77 13.67 1.22 2.31
CA ALA A 77 15.03 1.03 2.84
C ALA A 77 15.05 0.49 4.28
N MET A 78 14.08 0.88 5.10
CA MET A 78 14.09 0.63 6.56
C MET A 78 13.21 -0.54 6.98
N ILE A 79 12.12 -0.82 6.25
CA ILE A 79 11.15 -1.85 6.61
C ILE A 79 11.23 -2.99 5.59
N GLN A 80 11.85 -4.09 5.98
CA GLN A 80 12.03 -5.27 5.10
C GLN A 80 11.01 -6.38 5.38
N GLU A 81 10.37 -6.34 6.55
CA GLU A 81 9.45 -7.40 6.98
C GLU A 81 8.03 -7.23 6.41
N ALA A 82 7.75 -6.08 5.78
CA ALA A 82 6.44 -5.77 5.21
C ALA A 82 6.56 -4.88 3.97
N GLN A 83 5.59 -4.98 3.09
CA GLN A 83 5.43 -4.01 2.02
C GLN A 83 4.71 -2.77 2.55
N VAL A 84 5.42 -1.66 2.62
CA VAL A 84 4.89 -0.37 3.10
C VAL A 84 5.00 0.67 1.98
N PHE A 85 3.90 1.28 1.66
CA PHE A 85 3.84 2.34 0.65
C PHE A 85 2.77 3.38 0.98
N GLY A 86 3.08 4.62 0.73
CA GLY A 86 2.14 5.73 0.80
C GLY A 86 1.50 5.99 -0.57
N ILE A 87 0.24 6.35 -0.54
CA ILE A 87 -0.54 6.75 -1.71
C ILE A 87 -1.25 8.08 -1.44
N ILE A 88 -1.51 8.84 -2.49
CA ILE A 88 -2.38 10.01 -2.42
C ILE A 88 -3.77 9.57 -2.89
N PRO A 89 -4.81 9.76 -2.07
CA PRO A 89 -6.17 9.45 -2.51
C PRO A 89 -6.53 10.27 -3.77
N PRO A 90 -7.35 9.72 -4.67
CA PRO A 90 -7.82 10.45 -5.83
C PRO A 90 -8.60 11.70 -5.41
N ALA A 91 -8.49 12.77 -6.19
CA ALA A 91 -9.13 14.06 -5.90
C ALA A 91 -10.67 13.99 -5.91
N ILE A 92 -11.24 12.97 -6.55
CA ILE A 92 -12.69 12.77 -6.66
C ILE A 92 -13.09 11.53 -5.87
N PRO A 93 -13.87 11.67 -4.79
CA PRO A 93 -14.40 10.53 -4.05
C PRO A 93 -15.24 9.61 -4.95
N GLY A 94 -15.04 8.31 -4.84
CA GLY A 94 -15.77 7.31 -5.62
C GLY A 94 -15.13 6.88 -6.94
N MET A 95 -14.02 7.48 -7.35
CA MET A 95 -13.24 7.03 -8.50
C MET A 95 -12.11 6.03 -8.14
N GLY A 96 -12.38 5.15 -7.19
CA GLY A 96 -11.41 4.16 -6.70
C GLY A 96 -10.61 4.65 -5.49
N ASN A 97 -9.86 3.73 -4.89
CA ASN A 97 -9.03 4.01 -3.72
C ASN A 97 -7.64 4.56 -4.10
N THR A 98 -7.25 4.36 -5.34
CA THR A 98 -5.97 4.81 -5.93
C THR A 98 -6.21 5.27 -7.36
N GLY A 99 -5.40 6.20 -7.87
CA GLY A 99 -5.39 6.51 -9.31
C GLY A 99 -4.83 5.31 -10.09
N GLY A 100 -5.36 5.06 -11.30
CA GLY A 100 -4.90 4.00 -12.18
C GLY A 100 -6.02 3.07 -12.66
N LEU A 101 -5.63 1.90 -13.16
CA LEU A 101 -6.52 0.83 -13.59
C LEU A 101 -6.52 -0.30 -12.55
N GLN A 102 -7.70 -0.85 -12.31
CA GLN A 102 -7.85 -2.09 -11.55
C GLN A 102 -8.06 -3.24 -12.52
N LEU A 103 -7.24 -4.27 -12.39
CA LEU A 103 -7.35 -5.51 -13.15
C LEU A 103 -7.80 -6.61 -12.23
N GLU A 104 -8.86 -7.33 -12.61
CA GLU A 104 -9.33 -8.53 -11.91
C GLU A 104 -8.89 -9.76 -12.68
N LEU A 105 -8.21 -10.67 -12.00
CA LEU A 105 -7.76 -11.94 -12.55
C LEU A 105 -8.59 -13.07 -11.94
N GLU A 106 -9.34 -13.79 -12.78
CA GLU A 106 -10.24 -14.87 -12.36
C GLU A 106 -9.71 -16.25 -12.78
N ASP A 107 -9.74 -17.20 -11.87
CA ASP A 107 -9.53 -18.62 -12.19
C ASP A 107 -10.83 -19.29 -12.68
N ARG A 108 -11.14 -19.17 -13.96
CA ARG A 108 -12.35 -19.76 -14.58
C ARG A 108 -12.28 -21.29 -14.74
N LYS A 109 -11.12 -21.89 -14.61
CA LYS A 109 -10.92 -23.32 -14.77
C LYS A 109 -10.84 -24.08 -13.44
N SER A 110 -10.93 -23.35 -12.33
CA SER A 110 -10.79 -23.90 -10.97
C SER A 110 -9.50 -24.72 -10.80
N LEU A 111 -8.40 -24.18 -11.32
CA LEU A 111 -7.07 -24.78 -11.22
C LEU A 111 -6.47 -24.65 -9.80
N GLY A 112 -7.03 -23.73 -9.02
CA GLY A 112 -6.67 -23.52 -7.63
C GLY A 112 -5.77 -22.30 -7.37
N PRO A 113 -5.60 -21.97 -6.08
CA PRO A 113 -4.94 -20.73 -5.66
C PRO A 113 -3.47 -20.65 -6.08
N GLU A 114 -2.77 -21.78 -6.14
CA GLU A 114 -1.35 -21.81 -6.53
C GLU A 114 -1.15 -21.45 -8.02
N GLU A 115 -2.03 -21.94 -8.90
CA GLU A 115 -1.97 -21.61 -10.33
C GLU A 115 -2.36 -20.14 -10.57
N LEU A 116 -3.32 -19.61 -9.81
CA LEU A 116 -3.66 -18.20 -9.84
C LEU A 116 -2.48 -17.35 -9.38
N GLN A 117 -1.75 -17.76 -8.33
CA GLN A 117 -0.55 -17.08 -7.86
C GLN A 117 0.52 -17.03 -8.96
N LYS A 118 0.80 -18.13 -9.64
CA LYS A 118 1.75 -18.18 -10.76
C LYS A 118 1.35 -17.22 -11.89
N ALA A 119 0.05 -17.16 -12.20
CA ALA A 119 -0.45 -16.23 -13.22
C ALA A 119 -0.27 -14.76 -12.82
N VAL A 120 -0.52 -14.42 -11.55
CA VAL A 120 -0.26 -13.09 -10.99
C VAL A 120 1.22 -12.75 -11.06
N GLU A 121 2.10 -13.65 -10.64
CA GLU A 121 3.55 -13.45 -10.68
C GLU A 121 4.06 -13.26 -12.12
N ALA A 122 3.56 -14.06 -13.06
CA ALA A 122 3.90 -13.90 -14.47
C ALA A 122 3.46 -12.54 -15.03
N LEU A 123 2.29 -12.06 -14.64
CA LEU A 123 1.79 -10.74 -15.02
C LEU A 123 2.68 -9.63 -14.43
N LEU A 124 3.01 -9.74 -13.14
CA LEU A 124 3.90 -8.79 -12.45
C LEU A 124 5.34 -8.81 -12.97
N ALA A 125 5.81 -9.93 -13.50
CA ALA A 125 7.14 -10.01 -14.14
C ALA A 125 7.18 -9.36 -15.53
N ASN A 126 6.06 -9.34 -16.23
CA ASN A 126 6.00 -8.93 -17.64
C ASN A 126 5.43 -7.53 -17.89
N TYR A 127 4.85 -6.85 -16.91
CA TYR A 127 4.22 -5.53 -17.13
C TYR A 127 5.21 -4.46 -17.64
N HIS A 128 6.51 -4.61 -17.38
CA HIS A 128 7.55 -3.70 -17.87
C HIS A 128 7.65 -3.65 -19.40
N ASN A 129 7.12 -4.66 -20.09
CA ASN A 129 7.08 -4.70 -21.55
C ASN A 129 5.94 -3.85 -22.13
N GLU A 130 5.04 -3.34 -21.28
CA GLU A 130 3.92 -2.51 -21.68
C GLU A 130 4.17 -1.05 -21.31
N PRO A 131 4.53 -0.17 -22.29
CA PRO A 131 4.91 1.22 -22.00
C PRO A 131 3.80 2.07 -21.37
N ALA A 132 2.55 1.63 -21.48
CA ALA A 132 1.40 2.32 -20.90
C ALA A 132 1.25 2.07 -19.39
N VAL A 133 1.98 1.09 -18.83
CA VAL A 133 1.89 0.71 -17.42
C VAL A 133 3.15 1.13 -16.68
N ALA A 134 3.04 2.18 -15.90
CA ALA A 134 4.17 2.69 -15.10
C ALA A 134 4.53 1.78 -13.91
N SER A 135 3.53 1.15 -13.29
CA SER A 135 3.72 0.21 -12.19
C SER A 135 2.52 -0.73 -12.08
N MET A 136 2.76 -1.94 -11.57
CA MET A 136 1.71 -2.91 -11.27
C MET A 136 2.00 -3.57 -9.93
N SER A 137 0.98 -3.81 -9.13
CA SER A 137 1.09 -4.51 -7.85
C SER A 137 -0.12 -5.41 -7.62
N SER A 138 0.08 -6.48 -6.86
CA SER A 138 -1.00 -7.35 -6.40
C SER A 138 -0.83 -7.63 -4.91
N MET A 139 -1.95 -7.77 -4.20
CA MET A 139 -1.97 -8.18 -2.80
C MET A 139 -2.38 -9.66 -2.64
N TYR A 140 -2.56 -10.37 -3.76
CA TYR A 140 -2.93 -11.78 -3.73
C TYR A 140 -1.79 -12.64 -3.19
N GLN A 141 -2.11 -13.52 -2.23
CA GLN A 141 -1.21 -14.49 -1.63
C GLN A 141 -1.96 -15.81 -1.49
N ALA A 142 -1.50 -16.85 -2.19
CA ALA A 142 -2.12 -18.17 -2.18
C ALA A 142 -1.88 -18.95 -0.87
N ASP A 143 -0.83 -18.61 -0.12
CA ASP A 143 -0.43 -19.24 1.14
C ASP A 143 -1.18 -18.73 2.38
N VAL A 144 -2.01 -17.71 2.21
CA VAL A 144 -2.86 -17.17 3.28
C VAL A 144 -4.28 -17.73 3.13
N PRO A 145 -4.72 -18.66 4.01
CA PRO A 145 -6.09 -19.16 3.98
C PRO A 145 -7.08 -18.01 4.18
N GLN A 146 -7.92 -17.76 3.19
CA GLN A 146 -9.02 -16.82 3.28
C GLN A 146 -10.33 -17.63 3.42
N TYR A 147 -11.05 -17.38 4.49
CA TYR A 147 -12.41 -17.90 4.67
C TYR A 147 -13.39 -16.85 4.14
N PHE A 148 -14.20 -17.25 3.20
CA PHE A 148 -15.30 -16.45 2.68
C PHE A 148 -16.61 -16.84 3.36
#